data_9bc74196c01f511c4f6d05f158485f46
#
_entry.id   9bc74196c01f511c4f6d05f158485f46
#
_cell.length_a   1.000
_cell.length_b   1.000
_cell.length_c   1.000
_cell.angle_alpha   90.00
_cell.angle_beta   90.00
_cell.angle_gamma   90.00
#
_symmetry.space_group_name_H-M   'P 1'
#
loop_
_entity.id
_entity.type
_entity.pdbx_description
1 polymer ?
#
loop_
_entity_poly.entity_id
_entity_poly.type
_entity_poly.pdbx_seq_one_letter_code
_entity_poly.pdbx_strand_id
1 'polypeptide(L)'
;MGFFFLSRFNLLRHIYNKMSKLKIAIQKSGRLSEKSLELLKECGIKLPPNDRKLKSSATNFPLEVLFLRDDDIPQYVEQGIADIGILGQNEVWEKDKKVDEIKLLGFAACRLSLAIKKGDDYPGISYFSNKKIATSYPKILSNYFKENGISVEIEEIGGSVEIATGIGLADAIFDIVSTGSTLLMNGLKEVETVLKSEAVLIANQKLNTEKNKILDQLLFRIKSVKNAIEHKYILLNAPNKSLEKICALLPGMKSPTILPLKEKDWSSIHSVVKEDQFWDVIDELKVFGAEGILVVPIEKMIL
;
A
#
# COMPACT_ATOMS: atom_id res chain seq x y z
N MET A 1 -20.76 -39.48 4.24
CA MET A 1 -20.53 -38.06 4.62
C MET A 1 -19.75 -37.24 3.57
N GLY A 2 -19.03 -37.84 2.62
CA GLY A 2 -18.24 -37.14 1.59
C GLY A 2 -19.02 -36.52 0.42
N PHE A 3 -20.20 -37.04 0.06
CA PHE A 3 -20.96 -36.58 -1.12
C PHE A 3 -21.68 -35.24 -0.93
N PHE A 4 -22.04 -34.86 0.30
CA PHE A 4 -22.69 -33.58 0.60
C PHE A 4 -21.72 -32.38 0.58
N PHE A 5 -20.45 -32.58 0.87
CA PHE A 5 -19.42 -31.53 0.83
C PHE A 5 -19.04 -31.15 -0.60
N LEU A 6 -18.92 -32.12 -1.50
CA LEU A 6 -18.60 -31.89 -2.92
C LEU A 6 -19.74 -31.18 -3.67
N SER A 7 -21.01 -31.42 -3.32
CA SER A 7 -22.15 -30.76 -3.96
C SER A 7 -22.23 -29.27 -3.57
N ARG A 8 -21.96 -28.92 -2.32
CA ARG A 8 -21.94 -27.53 -1.84
C ARG A 8 -20.79 -26.71 -2.47
N PHE A 9 -19.63 -27.34 -2.65
CA PHE A 9 -18.47 -26.69 -3.29
C PHE A 9 -18.73 -26.43 -4.80
N ASN A 10 -19.36 -27.36 -5.49
CA ASN A 10 -19.72 -27.19 -6.90
C ASN A 10 -20.88 -26.20 -7.09
N LEU A 11 -21.84 -26.16 -6.16
CA LEU A 11 -22.95 -25.21 -6.19
C LEU A 11 -22.44 -23.78 -5.93
N LEU A 12 -21.54 -23.57 -4.95
CA LEU A 12 -20.90 -22.29 -4.70
C LEU A 12 -20.07 -21.83 -5.91
N ARG A 13 -19.32 -22.72 -6.53
CA ARG A 13 -18.53 -22.42 -7.74
C ARG A 13 -19.42 -22.05 -8.94
N HIS A 14 -20.60 -22.66 -9.07
CA HIS A 14 -21.58 -22.36 -10.11
C HIS A 14 -22.27 -21.01 -9.86
N ILE A 15 -22.57 -20.68 -8.60
CA ILE A 15 -23.11 -19.38 -8.18
C ILE A 15 -22.07 -18.27 -8.42
N TYR A 16 -20.80 -18.48 -8.05
CA TYR A 16 -19.71 -17.52 -8.32
C TYR A 16 -19.47 -17.26 -9.80
N ASN A 17 -19.67 -18.25 -10.67
CA ASN A 17 -19.53 -18.07 -12.11
C ASN A 17 -20.71 -17.29 -12.76
N LYS A 18 -21.84 -17.17 -12.10
CA LYS A 18 -23.02 -16.42 -12.54
C LYS A 18 -23.12 -15.00 -11.95
N MET A 19 -22.37 -14.70 -10.88
CA MET A 19 -22.34 -13.36 -10.29
C MET A 19 -21.53 -12.40 -11.13
N SER A 20 -21.94 -11.15 -11.18
CA SER A 20 -21.15 -10.09 -11.79
C SER A 20 -19.82 -9.98 -11.04
N LYS A 21 -18.70 -10.02 -11.75
CA LYS A 21 -17.37 -9.91 -11.14
C LYS A 21 -16.99 -8.44 -11.00
N LEU A 22 -16.38 -8.10 -9.87
CA LEU A 22 -15.70 -6.82 -9.71
C LEU A 22 -14.39 -6.85 -10.50
N LYS A 23 -14.19 -5.90 -11.41
CA LYS A 23 -12.98 -5.79 -12.22
C LYS A 23 -12.01 -4.82 -11.56
N ILE A 24 -10.84 -5.31 -11.20
CA ILE A 24 -9.76 -4.50 -10.64
C ILE A 24 -8.63 -4.34 -11.65
N ALA A 25 -8.27 -3.08 -11.95
CA ALA A 25 -7.09 -2.76 -12.74
C ALA A 25 -5.86 -2.64 -11.82
N ILE A 26 -4.76 -3.30 -12.19
CA ILE A 26 -3.47 -3.17 -11.51
C ILE A 26 -2.36 -3.02 -12.55
N GLN A 27 -1.23 -2.45 -12.15
CA GLN A 27 -0.07 -2.33 -13.01
C GLN A 27 0.41 -3.71 -13.49
N LYS A 28 0.81 -3.80 -14.77
CA LYS A 28 1.21 -5.07 -15.41
C LYS A 28 2.50 -5.66 -14.83
N SER A 29 3.44 -4.83 -14.40
CA SER A 29 4.75 -5.25 -13.91
C SER A 29 5.35 -4.21 -12.96
N GLY A 30 6.42 -4.56 -12.24
CA GLY A 30 7.11 -3.69 -11.32
C GLY A 30 6.62 -3.84 -9.87
N ARG A 31 7.26 -3.10 -8.97
CA ARG A 31 7.06 -3.22 -7.50
C ARG A 31 5.62 -2.99 -7.07
N LEU A 32 4.93 -2.04 -7.69
CA LEU A 32 3.52 -1.76 -7.38
C LEU A 32 2.62 -2.95 -7.73
N SER A 33 2.87 -3.58 -8.90
CA SER A 33 2.16 -4.79 -9.32
C SER A 33 2.37 -5.95 -8.35
N GLU A 34 3.62 -6.19 -7.95
CA GLU A 34 3.99 -7.26 -7.01
C GLU A 34 3.30 -7.07 -5.66
N LYS A 35 3.35 -5.85 -5.10
CA LYS A 35 2.70 -5.51 -3.84
C LYS A 35 1.18 -5.57 -3.91
N SER A 36 0.58 -5.19 -5.04
CA SER A 36 -0.87 -5.30 -5.26
C SER A 36 -1.32 -6.77 -5.29
N LEU A 37 -0.56 -7.64 -5.96
CA LEU A 37 -0.85 -9.08 -6.01
C LEU A 37 -0.61 -9.75 -4.64
N GLU A 38 0.43 -9.34 -3.91
CA GLU A 38 0.70 -9.79 -2.55
C GLU A 38 -0.47 -9.45 -1.62
N LEU A 39 -0.96 -8.20 -1.65
CA LEU A 39 -2.14 -7.77 -0.88
C LEU A 39 -3.38 -8.61 -1.20
N LEU A 40 -3.67 -8.87 -2.49
CA LEU A 40 -4.79 -9.73 -2.88
C LEU A 40 -4.63 -11.16 -2.35
N LYS A 41 -3.41 -11.71 -2.39
CA LYS A 41 -3.08 -13.03 -1.83
C LYS A 41 -3.27 -13.06 -0.32
N GLU A 42 -2.81 -12.05 0.42
CA GLU A 42 -2.99 -11.91 1.87
C GLU A 42 -4.48 -11.77 2.24
N CYS A 43 -5.28 -11.11 1.40
CA CYS A 43 -6.74 -11.09 1.50
C CYS A 43 -7.39 -12.47 1.22
N GLY A 44 -6.60 -13.51 0.98
CA GLY A 44 -7.07 -14.86 0.70
C GLY A 44 -7.69 -15.02 -0.69
N ILE A 45 -7.42 -14.10 -1.62
CA ILE A 45 -7.90 -14.16 -3.00
C ILE A 45 -6.91 -14.98 -3.84
N LYS A 46 -7.40 -16.09 -4.41
CA LYS A 46 -6.59 -17.03 -5.19
C LYS A 46 -6.69 -16.71 -6.67
N LEU A 47 -5.60 -16.18 -7.21
CA LEU A 47 -5.41 -16.01 -8.66
C LEU A 47 -4.66 -17.22 -9.22
N PRO A 48 -5.04 -17.75 -10.42
CA PRO A 48 -4.25 -18.75 -11.09
C PRO A 48 -2.89 -18.16 -11.52
N PRO A 49 -1.84 -18.99 -11.70
CA PRO A 49 -0.57 -18.54 -12.23
C PRO A 49 -0.76 -17.71 -13.50
N ASN A 50 -0.11 -16.56 -13.57
CA ASN A 50 -0.31 -15.61 -14.67
C ASN A 50 0.86 -15.65 -15.64
N ASP A 51 0.82 -16.60 -16.58
CA ASP A 51 1.79 -16.66 -17.66
C ASP A 51 1.40 -15.66 -18.77
N ARG A 52 1.83 -14.41 -18.65
CA ARG A 52 1.70 -13.34 -19.67
C ARG A 52 0.26 -12.96 -20.08
N LYS A 53 -0.74 -13.22 -19.25
CA LYS A 53 -2.13 -12.85 -19.54
C LYS A 53 -2.39 -11.40 -19.15
N LEU A 54 -3.19 -10.68 -19.96
CA LEU A 54 -3.63 -9.32 -19.66
C LEU A 54 -4.81 -9.29 -18.68
N LYS A 55 -5.39 -10.46 -18.36
CA LYS A 55 -6.43 -10.60 -17.35
C LYS A 55 -6.41 -11.95 -16.65
N SER A 56 -6.83 -11.98 -15.39
CA SER A 56 -6.93 -13.18 -14.57
C SER A 56 -8.16 -13.12 -13.67
N SER A 57 -8.91 -14.22 -13.56
CA SER A 57 -10.08 -14.30 -12.68
C SER A 57 -9.75 -15.10 -11.44
N ALA A 58 -10.11 -14.56 -10.26
CA ALA A 58 -9.96 -15.28 -9.02
C ALA A 58 -10.87 -16.52 -8.98
N THR A 59 -10.40 -17.58 -8.30
CA THR A 59 -11.10 -18.87 -8.24
C THR A 59 -12.05 -18.98 -7.04
N ASN A 60 -11.90 -18.10 -6.04
CA ASN A 60 -12.61 -18.17 -4.75
C ASN A 60 -13.20 -16.83 -4.29
N PHE A 61 -13.18 -15.82 -5.16
CA PHE A 61 -13.75 -14.51 -4.90
C PHE A 61 -14.25 -13.92 -6.24
N PRO A 62 -15.37 -13.17 -6.30
CA PRO A 62 -15.90 -12.63 -7.54
C PRO A 62 -15.08 -11.41 -8.03
N LEU A 63 -13.79 -11.63 -8.32
CA LEU A 63 -12.85 -10.62 -8.78
C LEU A 63 -12.22 -11.05 -10.12
N GLU A 64 -12.10 -10.11 -11.03
CA GLU A 64 -11.29 -10.22 -12.26
C GLU A 64 -10.22 -9.14 -12.25
N VAL A 65 -8.96 -9.53 -12.40
CA VAL A 65 -7.81 -8.61 -12.46
C VAL A 65 -7.49 -8.29 -13.91
N LEU A 66 -7.34 -6.99 -14.21
CA LEU A 66 -6.87 -6.47 -15.49
C LEU A 66 -5.45 -5.93 -15.29
N PHE A 67 -4.50 -6.36 -16.11
CA PHE A 67 -3.10 -5.94 -16.06
C PHE A 67 -2.87 -4.86 -17.11
N LEU A 68 -2.71 -3.61 -16.68
CA LEU A 68 -2.62 -2.42 -17.52
C LEU A 68 -1.31 -1.66 -17.28
N ARG A 69 -1.07 -0.61 -18.05
CA ARG A 69 -0.09 0.41 -17.69
C ARG A 69 -0.68 1.27 -16.56
N ASP A 70 0.15 1.73 -15.65
CA ASP A 70 -0.27 2.54 -14.51
C ASP A 70 -0.97 3.83 -14.93
N ASP A 71 -0.42 4.51 -15.93
CA ASP A 71 -0.96 5.75 -16.50
C ASP A 71 -2.32 5.58 -17.20
N ASP A 72 -2.70 4.35 -17.60
CA ASP A 72 -4.00 4.04 -18.22
C ASP A 72 -5.10 3.73 -17.17
N ILE A 73 -4.72 3.28 -15.96
CA ILE A 73 -5.68 2.79 -14.96
C ILE A 73 -6.77 3.82 -14.62
N PRO A 74 -6.47 5.12 -14.36
CA PRO A 74 -7.51 6.10 -14.03
C PRO A 74 -8.57 6.22 -15.12
N GLN A 75 -8.18 6.20 -16.39
CA GLN A 75 -9.11 6.29 -17.51
C GLN A 75 -10.00 5.04 -17.63
N TYR A 76 -9.43 3.85 -17.46
CA TYR A 76 -10.21 2.60 -17.51
C TYR A 76 -11.23 2.53 -16.37
N VAL A 77 -10.89 3.07 -15.18
CA VAL A 77 -11.81 3.15 -14.05
C VAL A 77 -12.88 4.21 -14.30
N GLU A 78 -12.53 5.40 -14.76
CA GLU A 78 -13.51 6.47 -15.11
C GLU A 78 -14.54 5.98 -16.11
N GLN A 79 -14.11 5.25 -17.15
CA GLN A 79 -14.98 4.73 -18.21
C GLN A 79 -15.78 3.47 -17.79
N GLY A 80 -15.56 2.92 -16.60
CA GLY A 80 -16.23 1.71 -16.12
C GLY A 80 -15.80 0.41 -16.81
N ILE A 81 -14.70 0.44 -17.56
CA ILE A 81 -14.06 -0.79 -18.13
C ILE A 81 -13.47 -1.62 -16.99
N ALA A 82 -12.78 -0.97 -16.06
CA ALA A 82 -12.49 -1.48 -14.74
C ALA A 82 -13.43 -0.82 -13.72
N ASP A 83 -13.78 -1.53 -12.67
CA ASP A 83 -14.64 -1.04 -11.60
C ASP A 83 -13.84 -0.29 -10.54
N ILE A 84 -12.64 -0.82 -10.26
CA ILE A 84 -11.68 -0.29 -9.29
C ILE A 84 -10.26 -0.41 -9.85
N GLY A 85 -9.31 0.32 -9.25
CA GLY A 85 -7.90 0.26 -9.64
C GLY A 85 -6.96 0.42 -8.47
N ILE A 86 -5.76 -0.15 -8.55
CA ILE A 86 -4.65 0.10 -7.62
C ILE A 86 -3.51 0.72 -8.42
N LEU A 87 -3.10 1.93 -8.00
CA LEU A 87 -2.03 2.71 -8.65
C LEU A 87 -1.42 3.69 -7.64
N GLY A 88 -0.39 4.44 -8.03
CA GLY A 88 0.13 5.55 -7.23
C GLY A 88 -0.82 6.75 -7.24
N GLN A 89 -0.97 7.44 -6.11
CA GLN A 89 -1.77 8.67 -6.04
C GLN A 89 -1.29 9.74 -7.02
N ASN A 90 0.03 9.80 -7.28
CA ASN A 90 0.61 10.69 -8.29
C ASN A 90 -0.05 10.54 -9.67
N GLU A 91 -0.36 9.30 -10.09
CA GLU A 91 -1.05 9.05 -11.36
C GLU A 91 -2.51 9.53 -11.33
N VAL A 92 -3.20 9.38 -10.19
CA VAL A 92 -4.57 9.89 -10.03
C VAL A 92 -4.59 11.40 -10.21
N TRP A 93 -3.68 12.12 -9.56
CA TRP A 93 -3.62 13.58 -9.60
C TRP A 93 -3.12 14.11 -10.95
N GLU A 94 -2.15 13.42 -11.57
CA GLU A 94 -1.65 13.81 -12.89
C GLU A 94 -2.72 13.65 -13.98
N LYS A 95 -3.39 12.49 -13.98
CA LYS A 95 -4.42 12.21 -14.99
C LYS A 95 -5.75 12.94 -14.74
N ASP A 96 -6.02 13.35 -13.49
CA ASP A 96 -7.22 14.12 -13.08
C ASP A 96 -8.53 13.55 -13.65
N LYS A 97 -8.70 12.25 -13.50
CA LYS A 97 -9.92 11.57 -13.95
C LYS A 97 -10.98 11.57 -12.87
N LYS A 98 -12.25 11.46 -13.27
CA LYS A 98 -13.40 11.39 -12.36
C LYS A 98 -13.52 10.02 -11.71
N VAL A 99 -12.68 9.77 -10.70
CA VAL A 99 -12.65 8.56 -9.91
C VAL A 99 -12.66 8.91 -8.42
N ASP A 100 -13.13 7.99 -7.59
CA ASP A 100 -13.10 8.17 -6.14
C ASP A 100 -11.86 7.49 -5.56
N GLU A 101 -11.05 8.22 -4.78
CA GLU A 101 -9.99 7.64 -3.96
C GLU A 101 -10.61 6.99 -2.73
N ILE A 102 -10.62 5.66 -2.67
CA ILE A 102 -11.32 4.91 -1.62
C ILE A 102 -10.43 4.66 -0.40
N LYS A 103 -9.17 4.28 -0.62
CA LYS A 103 -8.29 3.87 0.47
C LYS A 103 -6.82 3.93 0.10
N LEU A 104 -6.01 4.53 0.97
CA LEU A 104 -4.56 4.42 0.95
C LEU A 104 -4.13 3.01 1.41
N LEU A 105 -3.20 2.42 0.67
CA LEU A 105 -2.84 1.02 0.86
C LEU A 105 -1.59 0.82 1.73
N GLY A 106 -0.79 1.89 1.98
CA GLY A 106 0.36 1.86 2.86
C GLY A 106 1.60 1.19 2.27
N PHE A 107 1.70 1.09 0.94
CA PHE A 107 2.89 0.60 0.27
C PHE A 107 3.21 1.44 -0.97
N ALA A 108 4.37 1.19 -1.59
CA ALA A 108 4.90 1.95 -2.72
C ALA A 108 4.99 3.46 -2.43
N ALA A 109 5.27 3.83 -1.17
CA ALA A 109 5.47 5.22 -0.80
C ALA A 109 6.64 5.82 -1.58
N CYS A 110 6.40 6.99 -2.12
CA CYS A 110 7.37 7.79 -2.85
C CYS A 110 7.06 9.28 -2.67
N ARG A 111 7.89 10.13 -3.26
CA ARG A 111 7.64 11.56 -3.33
C ARG A 111 7.93 12.06 -4.73
N LEU A 112 7.25 13.10 -5.16
CA LEU A 112 7.59 13.83 -6.37
C LEU A 112 8.39 15.06 -5.95
N SER A 113 9.56 15.18 -6.53
CA SER A 113 10.53 16.18 -6.10
C SER A 113 11.22 16.85 -7.28
N LEU A 114 11.53 18.12 -7.08
CA LEU A 114 12.41 18.88 -7.96
C LEU A 114 13.87 18.54 -7.64
N ALA A 115 14.65 18.28 -8.69
CA ALA A 115 16.07 18.03 -8.58
C ALA A 115 16.86 18.85 -9.62
N ILE A 116 18.04 19.30 -9.20
CA ILE A 116 18.96 20.13 -9.99
C ILE A 116 20.33 19.48 -10.04
N LYS A 117 21.23 20.01 -10.86
CA LYS A 117 22.63 19.54 -10.90
C LYS A 117 23.29 19.70 -9.53
N LYS A 118 24.07 18.71 -9.12
CA LYS A 118 24.67 18.67 -7.77
C LYS A 118 25.54 19.89 -7.46
N GLY A 119 26.20 20.48 -8.51
CA GLY A 119 27.04 21.63 -8.37
C GLY A 119 26.35 22.99 -8.32
N ASP A 120 25.03 23.04 -8.61
CA ASP A 120 24.30 24.30 -8.63
C ASP A 120 23.92 24.72 -7.19
N ASP A 121 23.93 26.01 -6.90
CA ASP A 121 23.37 26.54 -5.66
C ASP A 121 21.87 26.63 -5.75
N TYR A 122 21.20 26.32 -4.64
CA TYR A 122 19.74 26.40 -4.52
C TYR A 122 19.34 27.44 -3.46
N PRO A 123 19.02 28.67 -3.88
CA PRO A 123 18.61 29.74 -2.97
C PRO A 123 17.12 29.68 -2.57
N GLY A 124 16.39 28.70 -3.08
CA GLY A 124 14.95 28.54 -2.90
C GLY A 124 14.20 28.43 -4.23
N ILE A 125 12.87 28.39 -4.17
CA ILE A 125 12.02 28.09 -5.31
C ILE A 125 12.16 29.06 -6.50
N SER A 126 12.56 30.31 -6.25
CA SER A 126 12.84 31.32 -7.28
C SER A 126 13.94 30.90 -8.24
N TYR A 127 14.80 29.94 -7.86
CA TYR A 127 15.80 29.31 -8.74
C TYR A 127 15.22 28.84 -10.07
N PHE A 128 13.97 28.39 -10.05
CA PHE A 128 13.31 27.81 -11.22
C PHE A 128 12.70 28.86 -12.19
N SER A 129 12.71 30.16 -11.84
CA SER A 129 12.16 31.20 -12.70
C SER A 129 12.77 31.15 -14.10
N ASN A 130 11.92 31.04 -15.12
CA ASN A 130 12.27 30.95 -16.54
C ASN A 130 13.20 29.78 -16.90
N LYS A 131 13.27 28.74 -16.05
CA LYS A 131 14.01 27.51 -16.34
C LYS A 131 13.13 26.47 -17.01
N LYS A 132 13.78 25.60 -17.78
CA LYS A 132 13.17 24.44 -18.41
C LYS A 132 13.28 23.24 -17.47
N ILE A 133 12.16 22.58 -17.17
CA ILE A 133 12.09 21.44 -16.26
C ILE A 133 11.49 20.23 -16.97
N ALA A 134 12.26 19.16 -17.05
CA ALA A 134 11.79 17.90 -17.64
C ALA A 134 10.99 17.08 -16.62
N THR A 135 9.86 16.48 -17.05
CA THR A 135 9.00 15.71 -16.18
C THR A 135 8.06 14.77 -16.94
N SER A 136 7.65 13.69 -16.28
CA SER A 136 6.50 12.85 -16.67
C SER A 136 5.19 13.29 -15.99
N TYR A 137 5.23 14.37 -15.17
CA TYR A 137 4.10 14.88 -14.37
C TYR A 137 3.85 16.39 -14.64
N PRO A 138 3.57 16.78 -15.90
CA PRO A 138 3.45 18.18 -16.28
C PRO A 138 2.31 18.91 -15.57
N LYS A 139 1.20 18.25 -15.28
CA LYS A 139 0.04 18.88 -14.65
C LYS A 139 0.30 19.20 -13.18
N ILE A 140 0.84 18.22 -12.43
CA ILE A 140 1.21 18.44 -11.02
C ILE A 140 2.23 19.56 -10.92
N LEU A 141 3.26 19.53 -11.77
CA LEU A 141 4.32 20.55 -11.79
C LEU A 141 3.77 21.94 -12.13
N SER A 142 2.91 22.04 -13.14
CA SER A 142 2.29 23.30 -13.56
C SER A 142 1.45 23.90 -12.42
N ASN A 143 0.65 23.10 -11.74
CA ASN A 143 -0.16 23.55 -10.61
C ASN A 143 0.72 24.07 -9.46
N TYR A 144 1.77 23.34 -9.12
CA TYR A 144 2.72 23.73 -8.07
C TYR A 144 3.35 25.09 -8.34
N PHE A 145 3.89 25.33 -9.54
CA PHE A 145 4.50 26.60 -9.87
C PHE A 145 3.51 27.73 -10.02
N LYS A 146 2.31 27.45 -10.50
CA LYS A 146 1.21 28.44 -10.55
C LYS A 146 0.81 28.93 -9.17
N GLU A 147 0.70 28.03 -8.19
CA GLU A 147 0.41 28.36 -6.79
C GLU A 147 1.52 29.21 -6.15
N ASN A 148 2.76 29.01 -6.58
CA ASN A 148 3.90 29.78 -6.10
C ASN A 148 4.20 31.05 -6.92
N GLY A 149 3.42 31.35 -7.96
CA GLY A 149 3.59 32.54 -8.78
C GLY A 149 4.85 32.56 -9.63
N ILE A 150 5.42 31.39 -9.98
CA ILE A 150 6.66 31.25 -10.73
C ILE A 150 6.37 30.72 -12.14
N SER A 151 6.96 31.36 -13.15
CA SER A 151 6.89 30.91 -14.54
C SER A 151 8.04 29.98 -14.85
N VAL A 152 7.71 28.81 -15.41
CA VAL A 152 8.68 27.78 -15.86
C VAL A 152 8.32 27.28 -17.25
N GLU A 153 9.30 26.74 -17.98
CA GLU A 153 9.05 25.96 -19.19
C GLU A 153 9.03 24.48 -18.83
N ILE A 154 7.96 23.78 -19.21
CA ILE A 154 7.80 22.34 -18.91
C ILE A 154 8.11 21.52 -20.14
N GLU A 155 9.08 20.62 -20.04
CA GLU A 155 9.41 19.64 -21.07
C GLU A 155 8.84 18.28 -20.68
N GLU A 156 7.77 17.86 -21.34
CA GLU A 156 7.13 16.58 -21.04
C GLU A 156 7.88 15.43 -21.71
N ILE A 157 8.32 14.44 -20.90
CA ILE A 157 9.01 13.24 -21.38
C ILE A 157 8.44 11.99 -20.71
N GLY A 158 8.31 10.90 -21.50
CA GLY A 158 7.62 9.67 -21.06
C GLY A 158 8.48 8.70 -20.24
N GLY A 159 9.64 9.12 -19.74
CA GLY A 159 10.54 8.29 -18.93
C GLY A 159 11.99 8.72 -19.05
N SER A 160 12.88 8.12 -18.22
CA SER A 160 14.31 8.50 -18.13
C SER A 160 14.52 10.00 -17.89
N VAL A 161 13.68 10.58 -17.05
CA VAL A 161 13.68 12.02 -16.73
C VAL A 161 15.03 12.46 -16.15
N GLU A 162 15.67 11.58 -15.38
CA GLU A 162 16.92 11.81 -14.66
C GLU A 162 18.13 12.13 -15.58
N ILE A 163 18.08 11.76 -16.86
CA ILE A 163 19.17 12.08 -17.80
C ILE A 163 19.01 13.43 -18.48
N ALA A 164 17.84 14.05 -18.42
CA ALA A 164 17.48 15.25 -19.18
C ALA A 164 18.45 16.43 -18.95
N THR A 165 18.89 16.63 -17.72
CA THR A 165 19.87 17.70 -17.41
C THR A 165 21.25 17.41 -17.93
N GLY A 166 21.67 16.13 -17.94
CA GLY A 166 22.98 15.68 -18.40
C GLY A 166 23.15 15.84 -19.91
N ILE A 167 22.10 15.68 -20.69
CA ILE A 167 22.11 15.82 -22.15
C ILE A 167 21.73 17.23 -22.63
N GLY A 168 21.44 18.16 -21.68
CA GLY A 168 21.12 19.55 -22.02
C GLY A 168 19.67 19.77 -22.52
N LEU A 169 18.77 18.83 -22.27
CA LEU A 169 17.36 18.97 -22.63
C LEU A 169 16.61 19.91 -21.67
N ALA A 170 16.99 19.92 -20.39
CA ALA A 170 16.39 20.75 -19.36
C ALA A 170 17.42 21.22 -18.32
N ASP A 171 17.09 22.28 -17.58
CA ASP A 171 17.91 22.81 -16.50
C ASP A 171 17.74 22.03 -15.20
N ALA A 172 16.54 21.50 -14.99
CA ALA A 172 16.14 20.74 -13.82
C ALA A 172 15.19 19.62 -14.19
N ILE A 173 14.87 18.76 -13.22
CA ILE A 173 13.87 17.71 -13.40
C ILE A 173 12.84 17.74 -12.26
N PHE A 174 11.66 17.22 -12.55
CA PHE A 174 10.62 16.89 -11.58
C PHE A 174 10.19 15.45 -11.79
N ASP A 175 10.44 14.58 -10.82
CA ASP A 175 10.19 13.15 -11.00
C ASP A 175 9.95 12.44 -9.66
N ILE A 176 9.53 11.16 -9.74
CA ILE A 176 9.39 10.28 -8.59
C ILE A 176 10.74 9.99 -7.96
N VAL A 177 10.81 10.22 -6.66
CA VAL A 177 11.96 9.89 -5.83
C VAL A 177 11.53 8.90 -4.75
N SER A 178 12.16 7.72 -4.74
CA SER A 178 12.00 6.73 -3.67
C SER A 178 13.16 6.83 -2.69
N THR A 179 14.33 6.34 -3.07
CA THR A 179 15.57 6.42 -2.25
C THR A 179 16.49 7.57 -2.63
N GLY A 180 16.31 8.16 -3.82
CA GLY A 180 17.20 9.19 -4.37
C GLY A 180 18.47 8.66 -5.02
N SER A 181 18.72 7.35 -5.02
CA SER A 181 19.95 6.77 -5.59
C SER A 181 20.10 7.06 -7.10
N THR A 182 19.02 7.00 -7.86
CA THR A 182 19.01 7.30 -9.30
C THR A 182 19.42 8.76 -9.57
N LEU A 183 18.93 9.71 -8.77
CA LEU A 183 19.32 11.12 -8.88
C LEU A 183 20.83 11.29 -8.66
N LEU A 184 21.35 10.69 -7.58
CA LEU A 184 22.77 10.79 -7.24
C LEU A 184 23.68 10.20 -8.33
N MET A 185 23.30 9.06 -8.92
CA MET A 185 24.04 8.43 -10.01
C MET A 185 24.07 9.30 -11.27
N ASN A 186 23.06 10.14 -11.49
CA ASN A 186 22.98 11.06 -12.62
C ASN A 186 23.49 12.47 -12.29
N GLY A 187 24.21 12.64 -11.17
CA GLY A 187 24.82 13.92 -10.79
C GLY A 187 23.80 14.99 -10.35
N LEU A 188 22.62 14.54 -9.89
CA LEU A 188 21.54 15.42 -9.42
C LEU A 188 21.46 15.42 -7.90
N LYS A 189 20.90 16.50 -7.34
CA LYS A 189 20.46 16.60 -5.94
C LYS A 189 19.00 17.01 -5.89
N GLU A 190 18.25 16.35 -5.03
CA GLU A 190 16.90 16.74 -4.66
C GLU A 190 16.94 18.05 -3.86
N VAL A 191 16.08 19.01 -4.21
CA VAL A 191 16.05 20.32 -3.55
C VAL A 191 14.68 20.69 -2.99
N GLU A 192 13.61 20.17 -3.56
CA GLU A 192 12.24 20.49 -3.14
C GLU A 192 11.36 19.27 -3.27
N THR A 193 10.67 18.89 -2.21
CA THR A 193 9.61 17.86 -2.26
C THR A 193 8.27 18.53 -2.45
N VAL A 194 7.66 18.33 -3.62
CA VAL A 194 6.38 18.94 -3.97
C VAL A 194 5.22 18.19 -3.33
N LEU A 195 5.24 16.87 -3.40
CA LEU A 195 4.20 16.05 -2.76
C LEU A 195 4.68 14.63 -2.44
N LYS A 196 3.98 13.98 -1.50
CA LYS A 196 4.16 12.57 -1.17
C LYS A 196 3.02 11.76 -1.77
N SER A 197 3.35 10.54 -2.20
CA SER A 197 2.42 9.62 -2.84
C SER A 197 2.63 8.21 -2.31
N GLU A 198 1.57 7.43 -2.27
CA GLU A 198 1.60 5.98 -2.02
C GLU A 198 0.56 5.28 -2.90
N ALA A 199 0.53 3.95 -2.82
CA ALA A 199 -0.50 3.19 -3.53
C ALA A 199 -1.90 3.51 -2.97
N VAL A 200 -2.84 3.74 -3.89
CA VAL A 200 -4.24 4.04 -3.58
C VAL A 200 -5.17 3.09 -4.32
N LEU A 201 -6.25 2.69 -3.67
CA LEU A 201 -7.39 2.04 -4.31
C LEU A 201 -8.37 3.11 -4.77
N ILE A 202 -8.62 3.16 -6.07
CA ILE A 202 -9.63 4.04 -6.69
C ILE A 202 -10.84 3.24 -7.14
N ALA A 203 -11.99 3.90 -7.28
CA ALA A 203 -13.21 3.30 -7.78
C ALA A 203 -13.93 4.20 -8.78
N ASN A 204 -14.69 3.56 -9.68
CA ASN A 204 -15.64 4.24 -10.56
C ASN A 204 -16.80 4.80 -9.73
N GLN A 205 -17.17 6.05 -9.97
CA GLN A 205 -18.25 6.75 -9.25
C GLN A 205 -19.66 6.15 -9.47
N LYS A 206 -19.80 5.27 -10.46
CA LYS A 206 -21.11 4.71 -10.88
C LYS A 206 -21.18 3.19 -10.68
N LEU A 207 -20.56 2.66 -9.59
CA LEU A 207 -20.69 1.26 -9.27
C LEU A 207 -22.13 0.91 -8.90
N ASN A 208 -22.64 -0.20 -9.43
CA ASN A 208 -23.95 -0.71 -9.04
C ASN A 208 -23.91 -1.38 -7.65
N THR A 209 -25.08 -1.60 -7.06
CA THR A 209 -25.21 -2.17 -5.70
C THR A 209 -24.54 -3.52 -5.52
N GLU A 210 -24.53 -4.38 -6.54
CA GLU A 210 -23.90 -5.70 -6.49
C GLU A 210 -22.38 -5.58 -6.41
N LYS A 211 -21.78 -4.73 -7.26
CA LYS A 211 -20.33 -4.48 -7.26
C LYS A 211 -19.86 -3.75 -6.00
N ASN A 212 -20.67 -2.81 -5.47
CA ASN A 212 -20.38 -2.17 -4.18
C ASN A 212 -20.30 -3.19 -3.05
N LYS A 213 -21.21 -4.17 -2.97
CA LYS A 213 -21.12 -5.24 -1.97
C LYS A 213 -19.84 -6.07 -2.08
N ILE A 214 -19.37 -6.34 -3.30
CA ILE A 214 -18.10 -7.06 -3.51
C ILE A 214 -16.92 -6.17 -3.08
N LEU A 215 -16.96 -4.87 -3.40
CA LEU A 215 -15.96 -3.90 -2.96
C LEU A 215 -15.90 -3.81 -1.43
N ASP A 216 -17.03 -3.73 -0.75
CA ASP A 216 -17.10 -3.72 0.72
C ASP A 216 -16.46 -4.97 1.33
N GLN A 217 -16.71 -6.15 0.74
CA GLN A 217 -16.07 -7.39 1.17
C GLN A 217 -14.55 -7.37 0.95
N LEU A 218 -14.08 -6.78 -0.15
CA LEU A 218 -12.66 -6.62 -0.42
C LEU A 218 -12.02 -5.65 0.58
N LEU A 219 -12.65 -4.50 0.83
CA LEU A 219 -12.19 -3.49 1.79
C LEU A 219 -12.11 -4.05 3.22
N PHE A 220 -13.10 -4.86 3.61
CA PHE A 220 -13.08 -5.57 4.90
C PHE A 220 -11.86 -6.49 5.01
N ARG A 221 -11.55 -7.27 3.96
CA ARG A 221 -10.37 -8.15 3.93
C ARG A 221 -9.06 -7.35 3.98
N ILE A 222 -8.96 -6.27 3.20
CA ILE A 222 -7.79 -5.36 3.21
C ILE A 222 -7.59 -4.78 4.62
N LYS A 223 -8.67 -4.32 5.28
CA LYS A 223 -8.60 -3.80 6.64
C LYS A 223 -8.11 -4.87 7.63
N SER A 224 -8.61 -6.10 7.51
CA SER A 224 -8.23 -7.22 8.39
C SER A 224 -6.75 -7.61 8.23
N VAL A 225 -6.22 -7.56 7.01
CA VAL A 225 -4.81 -7.79 6.71
C VAL A 225 -3.95 -6.65 7.28
N LYS A 226 -4.31 -5.38 7.00
CA LYS A 226 -3.56 -4.22 7.51
C LYS A 226 -3.49 -4.19 9.04
N ASN A 227 -4.62 -4.44 9.71
CA ASN A 227 -4.65 -4.54 11.17
C ASN A 227 -3.69 -5.63 11.68
N ALA A 228 -3.64 -6.77 10.99
CA ALA A 228 -2.78 -7.90 11.37
C ALA A 228 -1.29 -7.58 11.22
N ILE A 229 -0.89 -6.84 10.19
CA ILE A 229 0.50 -6.46 9.95
C ILE A 229 1.04 -5.59 11.09
N GLU A 230 0.23 -4.65 11.58
CA GLU A 230 0.60 -3.73 12.66
C GLU A 230 0.67 -4.38 14.03
N HIS A 231 0.10 -5.58 14.21
CA HIS A 231 -0.04 -6.23 15.50
C HIS A 231 0.67 -7.59 15.53
N LYS A 232 1.08 -7.97 16.73
CA LYS A 232 1.66 -9.28 17.02
C LYS A 232 0.91 -9.95 18.15
N TYR A 233 0.83 -11.26 18.08
CA TYR A 233 0.35 -12.07 19.19
C TYR A 233 1.54 -12.43 20.06
N ILE A 234 1.54 -11.91 21.28
CA ILE A 234 2.60 -12.14 22.27
C ILE A 234 2.16 -13.25 23.20
N LEU A 235 3.01 -14.24 23.38
CA LEU A 235 2.88 -15.28 24.37
C LEU A 235 4.16 -15.28 25.20
N LEU A 236 4.02 -15.28 26.52
CA LEU A 236 5.14 -15.36 27.45
C LEU A 236 4.73 -16.06 28.74
N ASN A 237 5.69 -16.56 29.49
CA ASN A 237 5.52 -17.10 30.83
C ASN A 237 6.03 -16.10 31.86
N ALA A 238 5.33 -15.97 32.99
CA ALA A 238 5.71 -15.05 34.04
C ALA A 238 5.34 -15.56 35.44
N PRO A 239 6.11 -15.18 36.48
CA PRO A 239 5.74 -15.47 37.85
C PRO A 239 4.47 -14.71 38.25
N ASN A 240 3.56 -15.37 38.99
CA ASN A 240 2.26 -14.82 39.37
C ASN A 240 2.36 -13.50 40.14
N LYS A 241 3.42 -13.28 40.89
CA LYS A 241 3.68 -12.02 41.61
C LYS A 241 3.90 -10.80 40.71
N SER A 242 4.20 -11.02 39.42
CA SER A 242 4.48 -9.97 38.42
C SER A 242 3.34 -9.79 37.42
N LEU A 243 2.26 -10.58 37.49
CA LEU A 243 1.18 -10.57 36.50
C LEU A 243 0.57 -9.19 36.29
N GLU A 244 0.26 -8.48 37.39
CA GLU A 244 -0.36 -7.17 37.30
C GLU A 244 0.51 -6.16 36.53
N LYS A 245 1.81 -6.13 36.82
CA LYS A 245 2.77 -5.25 36.14
C LYS A 245 2.93 -5.60 34.66
N ILE A 246 3.06 -6.91 34.36
CA ILE A 246 3.22 -7.38 32.98
C ILE A 246 1.93 -7.14 32.17
N CYS A 247 0.76 -7.36 32.75
CA CYS A 247 -0.52 -7.08 32.09
C CYS A 247 -0.72 -5.57 31.83
N ALA A 248 -0.19 -4.71 32.67
CA ALA A 248 -0.22 -3.25 32.43
C ALA A 248 0.64 -2.84 31.23
N LEU A 249 1.79 -3.53 30.99
CA LEU A 249 2.65 -3.29 29.83
C LEU A 249 2.05 -3.90 28.54
N LEU A 250 1.28 -4.97 28.66
CA LEU A 250 0.67 -5.68 27.52
C LEU A 250 -0.86 -5.69 27.62
N PRO A 251 -1.54 -4.54 27.55
CA PRO A 251 -2.98 -4.44 27.88
C PRO A 251 -3.88 -5.24 26.91
N GLY A 252 -3.35 -5.59 25.73
CA GLY A 252 -4.10 -6.29 24.69
C GLY A 252 -5.26 -5.47 24.14
N MET A 253 -6.19 -6.14 23.45
CA MET A 253 -7.36 -5.48 22.83
C MET A 253 -8.48 -5.16 23.86
N LYS A 254 -8.65 -6.00 24.87
CA LYS A 254 -9.54 -5.78 26.03
C LYS A 254 -8.78 -6.04 27.32
N SER A 255 -8.15 -7.20 27.41
CA SER A 255 -7.29 -7.63 28.50
C SER A 255 -6.43 -8.80 28.03
N PRO A 256 -5.24 -9.03 28.62
CA PRO A 256 -4.48 -10.25 28.40
C PRO A 256 -5.24 -11.48 28.86
N THR A 257 -5.00 -12.62 28.19
CA THR A 257 -5.45 -13.92 28.68
C THR A 257 -4.36 -14.50 29.60
N ILE A 258 -4.75 -14.95 30.78
CA ILE A 258 -3.83 -15.56 31.77
C ILE A 258 -4.22 -17.01 31.96
N LEU A 259 -3.25 -17.92 31.75
CA LEU A 259 -3.42 -19.35 31.90
C LEU A 259 -2.41 -19.90 32.94
N PRO A 260 -2.84 -20.54 34.03
CA PRO A 260 -1.91 -21.16 34.98
C PRO A 260 -1.05 -22.22 34.30
N LEU A 261 0.23 -22.24 34.63
CA LEU A 261 1.14 -23.29 34.20
C LEU A 261 1.08 -24.47 35.18
N LYS A 262 1.64 -25.62 34.77
CA LYS A 262 1.86 -26.77 35.65
C LYS A 262 2.86 -26.43 36.77
N GLU A 263 3.84 -25.57 36.48
CA GLU A 263 4.77 -25.01 37.45
C GLU A 263 3.98 -24.09 38.39
N LYS A 264 4.16 -24.31 39.72
CA LYS A 264 3.48 -23.50 40.74
C LYS A 264 3.97 -22.06 40.67
N ASP A 265 3.02 -21.13 40.92
CA ASP A 265 3.27 -19.68 40.93
C ASP A 265 3.72 -19.09 39.59
N TRP A 266 3.48 -19.80 38.49
CA TRP A 266 3.73 -19.35 37.13
C TRP A 266 2.46 -19.40 36.27
N SER A 267 2.34 -18.41 35.37
CA SER A 267 1.26 -18.36 34.37
C SER A 267 1.80 -17.98 33.00
N SER A 268 1.12 -18.46 31.97
CA SER A 268 1.30 -17.98 30.61
C SER A 268 0.37 -16.80 30.35
N ILE A 269 0.91 -15.75 29.77
CA ILE A 269 0.19 -14.53 29.38
C ILE A 269 0.16 -14.46 27.87
N HIS A 270 -1.07 -14.21 27.33
CA HIS A 270 -1.29 -14.05 25.91
C HIS A 270 -1.90 -12.68 25.66
N SER A 271 -1.32 -11.91 24.75
CA SER A 271 -1.80 -10.57 24.43
C SER A 271 -1.61 -10.26 22.94
N VAL A 272 -2.39 -9.32 22.42
CA VAL A 272 -2.22 -8.75 21.09
C VAL A 272 -1.84 -7.29 21.26
N VAL A 273 -0.68 -6.91 20.76
CA VAL A 273 -0.15 -5.55 20.89
C VAL A 273 0.41 -5.07 19.55
N LYS A 274 0.59 -3.78 19.39
CA LYS A 274 1.34 -3.23 18.26
C LYS A 274 2.81 -3.60 18.37
N GLU A 275 3.44 -3.87 17.22
CA GLU A 275 4.82 -4.35 17.18
C GLU A 275 5.81 -3.34 17.81
N ASP A 276 5.66 -2.06 17.51
CA ASP A 276 6.45 -0.97 18.09
C ASP A 276 6.30 -0.91 19.61
N GLN A 277 5.07 -0.96 20.13
CA GLN A 277 4.83 -1.00 21.58
C GLN A 277 5.49 -2.19 22.27
N PHE A 278 5.56 -3.35 21.61
CA PHE A 278 6.23 -4.51 22.16
C PHE A 278 7.75 -4.26 22.35
N TRP A 279 8.40 -3.66 21.35
CA TRP A 279 9.83 -3.37 21.44
C TRP A 279 10.15 -2.32 22.52
N ASP A 280 9.25 -1.38 22.78
CA ASP A 280 9.41 -0.37 23.84
C ASP A 280 9.39 -0.97 25.24
N VAL A 281 8.66 -2.08 25.46
CA VAL A 281 8.43 -2.66 26.78
C VAL A 281 9.21 -3.97 27.03
N ILE A 282 9.96 -4.49 26.07
CA ILE A 282 10.59 -5.82 26.16
C ILE A 282 11.56 -5.93 27.35
N ASP A 283 12.32 -4.88 27.63
CA ASP A 283 13.31 -4.92 28.71
C ASP A 283 12.62 -4.91 30.08
N GLU A 284 11.53 -4.16 30.25
CA GLU A 284 10.74 -4.16 31.48
C GLU A 284 10.05 -5.51 31.71
N LEU A 285 9.56 -6.17 30.65
CA LEU A 285 9.00 -7.52 30.74
C LEU A 285 10.02 -8.50 31.30
N LYS A 286 11.27 -8.44 30.82
CA LYS A 286 12.37 -9.28 31.34
C LYS A 286 12.71 -8.97 32.81
N VAL A 287 12.74 -7.69 33.17
CA VAL A 287 12.97 -7.27 34.58
C VAL A 287 11.91 -7.82 35.51
N PHE A 288 10.65 -7.89 35.06
CA PHE A 288 9.55 -8.49 35.83
C PHE A 288 9.54 -10.03 35.79
N GLY A 289 10.54 -10.65 35.17
CA GLY A 289 10.74 -12.09 35.15
C GLY A 289 9.95 -12.80 34.05
N ALA A 290 9.57 -12.10 32.97
CA ALA A 290 8.97 -12.73 31.80
C ALA A 290 10.01 -13.61 31.08
N GLU A 291 9.63 -14.85 30.77
CA GLU A 291 10.46 -15.86 30.11
C GLU A 291 9.71 -16.50 28.93
N GLY A 292 10.44 -17.15 28.02
CA GLY A 292 9.85 -17.86 26.89
C GLY A 292 8.97 -16.96 26.00
N ILE A 293 9.40 -15.72 25.76
CA ILE A 293 8.64 -14.73 25.03
C ILE A 293 8.60 -15.08 23.54
N LEU A 294 7.41 -15.34 23.01
CA LEU A 294 7.14 -15.61 21.60
C LEU A 294 6.38 -14.45 20.98
N VAL A 295 6.89 -13.98 19.85
CA VAL A 295 6.24 -12.93 19.00
C VAL A 295 5.74 -13.60 17.74
N VAL A 296 4.43 -13.83 17.68
CA VAL A 296 3.80 -14.59 16.58
C VAL A 296 3.12 -13.63 15.62
N PRO A 297 3.41 -13.71 14.30
CA PRO A 297 2.71 -12.91 13.31
C PRO A 297 1.24 -13.30 13.22
N ILE A 298 0.38 -12.31 13.01
CA ILE A 298 -1.05 -12.50 12.82
C ILE A 298 -1.32 -12.37 11.32
N GLU A 299 -2.00 -13.35 10.73
CA GLU A 299 -2.35 -13.27 9.30
C GLU A 299 -3.52 -12.34 9.01
N LYS A 300 -4.52 -12.34 9.89
CA LYS A 300 -5.74 -11.54 9.75
C LYS A 300 -6.27 -11.16 11.12
N MET A 301 -6.67 -9.90 11.27
CA MET A 301 -7.19 -9.37 12.52
C MET A 301 -8.46 -8.56 12.26
N ILE A 302 -9.55 -9.00 12.86
CA ILE A 302 -10.87 -8.36 12.80
C ILE A 302 -11.11 -7.67 14.14
N LEU A 303 -11.28 -6.35 14.08
CA LEU A 303 -11.58 -5.49 15.24
C LEU A 303 -13.08 -5.22 15.32
#